data_3137ced9d0c1f76c010311c8b7d53309
#
_entry.id   3137ced9d0c1f76c010311c8b7d53309
#
_cell.length_a   1.000
_cell.length_b   1.000
_cell.length_c   1.000
_cell.angle_alpha   90.00
_cell.angle_beta   90.00
_cell.angle_gamma   90.00
#
_symmetry.space_group_name_H-M   'P 1'
#
loop_
_entity.id
_entity.type
_entity.pdbx_description
1 polymer ?
#
loop_
_entity_poly.entity_id
_entity_poly.type
_entity_poly.pdbx_seq_one_letter_code
_entity_poly.pdbx_strand_id
1 'polypeptide(L)'
;LSADDRAALARYIEQRSRAGLNVEIANATLTAVEITATITLDPGTGSARSRLRSVVGAAADRYSNYLDWRKWPRGQNVDEAALLSLLVNTEGCATVVTSTFTPAADVEVADTSIPVFTRLSLTDSTSGLTLRADLTQEY
;
A
#
# COMPACT_ATOMS: atom_id res chain seq x y z
N LEU A 1 -9.45 15.21 -10.77
CA LEU A 1 -9.75 16.40 -11.60
C LEU A 1 -10.76 16.07 -12.70
N SER A 2 -11.71 16.96 -12.93
CA SER A 2 -12.61 16.85 -14.06
C SER A 2 -11.86 17.10 -15.38
N ALA A 3 -12.49 16.72 -16.51
CA ALA A 3 -11.90 16.98 -17.83
C ALA A 3 -11.73 18.49 -18.08
N ASP A 4 -12.69 19.30 -17.65
CA ASP A 4 -12.62 20.75 -17.79
C ASP A 4 -11.51 21.36 -16.93
N ASP A 5 -11.34 20.88 -15.71
CA ASP A 5 -10.28 21.35 -14.81
C ASP A 5 -8.90 21.00 -15.36
N ARG A 6 -8.73 19.81 -15.91
CA ARG A 6 -7.48 19.39 -16.55
C ARG A 6 -7.15 20.27 -17.76
N ALA A 7 -8.13 20.55 -18.59
CA ALA A 7 -7.96 21.40 -19.76
C ALA A 7 -7.60 22.85 -19.37
N ALA A 8 -8.24 23.38 -18.33
CA ALA A 8 -7.95 24.69 -17.81
C ALA A 8 -6.53 24.80 -17.24
N LEU A 9 -6.11 23.78 -16.47
CA LEU A 9 -4.76 23.71 -15.90
C LEU A 9 -3.69 23.57 -16.99
N ALA A 10 -3.93 22.74 -17.99
CA ALA A 10 -3.02 22.58 -19.13
C ALA A 10 -2.81 23.88 -19.86
N ARG A 11 -3.89 24.62 -20.15
CA ARG A 11 -3.83 25.95 -20.77
C ARG A 11 -3.06 26.95 -19.92
N TYR A 12 -3.30 26.96 -18.61
CA TYR A 12 -2.60 27.84 -17.69
C TYR A 12 -1.08 27.60 -17.71
N ILE A 13 -0.65 26.34 -17.72
CA ILE A 13 0.77 25.97 -17.79
C ILE A 13 1.36 26.31 -19.15
N GLU A 14 0.67 26.02 -20.24
CA GLU A 14 1.13 26.30 -21.60
C GLU A 14 1.35 27.79 -21.84
N GLN A 15 0.46 28.65 -21.32
CA GLN A 15 0.60 30.10 -21.43
C GLN A 15 1.83 30.66 -20.72
N ARG A 16 2.37 29.94 -19.74
CA ARG A 16 3.52 30.34 -18.92
C ARG A 16 4.79 29.59 -19.26
N SER A 17 4.72 28.62 -20.17
CA SER A 17 5.81 27.78 -20.59
C SER A 17 6.41 28.25 -21.91
N ARG A 18 7.55 27.65 -22.28
CA ARG A 18 8.19 27.97 -23.56
C ARG A 18 7.29 27.59 -24.73
N ALA A 19 7.36 28.34 -25.80
CA ALA A 19 6.67 28.02 -27.06
C ALA A 19 7.10 26.64 -27.56
N GLY A 20 6.15 25.82 -27.99
CA GLY A 20 6.37 24.46 -28.47
C GLY A 20 6.31 23.37 -27.40
N LEU A 21 6.16 23.73 -26.12
CA LEU A 21 5.91 22.74 -25.06
C LEU A 21 4.48 22.23 -25.15
N ASN A 22 4.34 20.93 -25.25
CA ASN A 22 3.04 20.26 -25.22
C ASN A 22 2.79 19.73 -23.80
N VAL A 23 1.75 20.22 -23.15
CA VAL A 23 1.40 19.84 -21.78
C VAL A 23 0.16 18.96 -21.77
N GLU A 24 0.30 17.78 -21.21
CA GLU A 24 -0.79 16.83 -20.98
C GLU A 24 -0.98 16.63 -19.48
N ILE A 25 -2.21 16.77 -19.00
CA ILE A 25 -2.57 16.51 -17.61
C ILE A 25 -3.61 15.41 -17.58
N ALA A 26 -3.28 14.33 -16.87
CA ALA A 26 -4.14 13.17 -16.71
C ALA A 26 -4.32 12.82 -15.24
N ASN A 27 -5.44 12.19 -14.90
CA ASN A 27 -5.64 11.60 -13.57
C ASN A 27 -4.77 10.35 -13.43
N ALA A 28 -4.18 10.16 -12.24
CA ALA A 28 -3.48 8.94 -11.91
C ALA A 28 -4.46 7.78 -11.76
N THR A 29 -4.07 6.61 -12.23
CA THR A 29 -4.76 5.35 -11.97
C THR A 29 -4.24 4.76 -10.67
N LEU A 30 -5.10 4.17 -9.85
CA LEU A 30 -4.73 3.54 -8.60
C LEU A 30 -4.51 2.04 -8.79
N THR A 31 -3.38 1.52 -8.30
CA THR A 31 -3.10 0.09 -8.26
C THR A 31 -3.28 -0.39 -6.82
N ALA A 32 -4.32 -1.17 -6.57
CA ALA A 32 -4.63 -1.68 -5.24
C ALA A 32 -3.61 -2.75 -4.83
N VAL A 33 -3.04 -2.61 -3.64
CA VAL A 33 -2.13 -3.59 -3.03
C VAL A 33 -2.81 -4.20 -1.81
N GLU A 34 -3.03 -5.50 -1.87
CA GLU A 34 -3.60 -6.29 -0.78
C GLU A 34 -2.58 -7.28 -0.25
N ILE A 35 -2.56 -7.47 1.05
CA ILE A 35 -1.62 -8.35 1.73
C ILE A 35 -2.39 -9.33 2.60
N THR A 36 -2.15 -10.62 2.38
CA THR A 36 -2.70 -11.71 3.18
C THR A 36 -1.54 -12.56 3.68
N ALA A 37 -1.47 -12.79 4.98
CA ALA A 37 -0.38 -13.57 5.54
C ALA A 37 -0.85 -14.39 6.74
N THR A 38 -0.17 -15.51 6.96
CA THR A 38 -0.26 -16.31 8.20
C THR A 38 1.01 -16.08 8.98
N ILE A 39 0.88 -15.65 10.23
CA ILE A 39 2.00 -15.32 11.10
C ILE A 39 1.96 -16.11 12.39
N THR A 40 3.11 -16.19 13.05
CA THR A 40 3.21 -16.68 14.44
C THR A 40 3.42 -15.46 15.33
N LEU A 41 2.59 -15.34 16.38
CA LEU A 41 2.70 -14.25 17.34
C LEU A 41 3.85 -14.48 18.31
N ASP A 42 4.50 -13.41 18.76
CA ASP A 42 5.47 -13.48 19.84
C ASP A 42 4.79 -13.95 21.14
N PRO A 43 5.50 -14.69 22.00
CA PRO A 43 4.99 -15.01 23.34
C PRO A 43 4.65 -13.74 24.09
N GLY A 44 3.49 -13.74 24.77
CA GLY A 44 3.07 -12.57 25.52
C GLY A 44 1.81 -12.84 26.32
N THR A 45 1.44 -11.86 27.14
CA THR A 45 0.22 -11.88 27.96
C THR A 45 -0.96 -11.35 27.15
N GLY A 46 -2.16 -11.81 27.51
CA GLY A 46 -3.39 -11.40 26.85
C GLY A 46 -3.89 -12.45 25.83
N SER A 47 -5.07 -12.19 25.29
CA SER A 47 -5.68 -13.08 24.33
C SER A 47 -4.98 -13.03 22.96
N ALA A 48 -5.05 -14.11 22.20
CA ALA A 48 -4.53 -14.17 20.83
C ALA A 48 -5.17 -13.06 19.97
N ARG A 49 -6.47 -12.80 20.14
CA ARG A 49 -7.18 -11.76 19.42
C ARG A 49 -6.62 -10.37 19.71
N SER A 50 -6.34 -10.04 20.97
CA SER A 50 -5.78 -8.76 21.37
C SER A 50 -4.37 -8.55 20.79
N ARG A 51 -3.54 -9.60 20.88
CA ARG A 51 -2.17 -9.56 20.35
C ARG A 51 -2.18 -9.44 18.81
N LEU A 52 -3.03 -10.21 18.15
CA LEU A 52 -3.16 -10.16 16.69
C LEU A 52 -3.68 -8.78 16.23
N ARG A 53 -4.61 -8.19 16.95
CA ARG A 53 -5.10 -6.84 16.67
C ARG A 53 -3.99 -5.81 16.73
N SER A 54 -3.11 -5.89 17.72
CA SER A 54 -1.96 -5.00 17.84
C SER A 54 -1.00 -5.15 16.66
N VAL A 55 -0.73 -6.38 16.22
CA VAL A 55 0.13 -6.65 15.05
C VAL A 55 -0.51 -6.12 13.77
N VAL A 56 -1.81 -6.35 13.58
CA VAL A 56 -2.54 -5.84 12.41
C VAL A 56 -2.47 -4.31 12.35
N GLY A 57 -2.71 -3.64 13.47
CA GLY A 57 -2.62 -2.17 13.54
C GLY A 57 -1.22 -1.64 13.23
N ALA A 58 -0.19 -2.23 13.83
CA ALA A 58 1.19 -1.83 13.59
C ALA A 58 1.63 -2.09 12.15
N ALA A 59 1.27 -3.24 11.59
CA ALA A 59 1.58 -3.58 10.21
C ALA A 59 0.85 -2.66 9.22
N ALA A 60 -0.42 -2.37 9.46
CA ALA A 60 -1.21 -1.47 8.63
C ALA A 60 -0.58 -0.07 8.58
N ASP A 61 -0.13 0.46 9.72
CA ASP A 61 0.56 1.74 9.77
C ASP A 61 1.87 1.73 8.97
N ARG A 62 2.65 0.67 9.06
CA ARG A 62 3.89 0.52 8.30
C ARG A 62 3.64 0.48 6.80
N TYR A 63 2.63 -0.28 6.35
CA TYR A 63 2.28 -0.35 4.94
C TYR A 63 1.72 0.98 4.41
N SER A 64 0.90 1.66 5.20
CA SER A 64 0.38 2.98 4.84
C SER A 64 1.50 4.01 4.68
N ASN A 65 2.51 3.96 5.53
CA ASN A 65 3.67 4.84 5.41
C ASN A 65 4.57 4.49 4.24
N TYR A 66 4.78 3.20 3.98
CA TYR A 66 5.59 2.74 2.86
C TYR A 66 4.94 3.03 1.51
N LEU A 67 3.64 2.78 1.38
CA LEU A 67 2.85 3.01 0.17
C LEU A 67 2.17 4.39 0.20
N ASP A 68 2.83 5.39 0.72
CA ASP A 68 2.32 6.76 0.72
C ASP A 68 2.43 7.35 -0.69
N TRP A 69 1.28 7.55 -1.33
CA TRP A 69 1.20 8.06 -2.69
C TRP A 69 1.89 9.42 -2.88
N ARG A 70 2.00 10.22 -1.82
CA ARG A 70 2.67 11.53 -1.88
C ARG A 70 4.17 11.42 -2.07
N LYS A 71 4.75 10.29 -1.66
CA LYS A 71 6.21 10.06 -1.66
C LYS A 71 6.63 9.01 -2.66
N TRP A 72 5.69 8.29 -3.27
CA TRP A 72 6.00 7.18 -4.17
C TRP A 72 6.56 7.70 -5.50
N PRO A 73 7.76 7.27 -5.92
CA PRO A 73 8.31 7.67 -7.20
C PRO A 73 7.45 7.16 -8.36
N ARG A 74 7.25 8.00 -9.34
CA ARG A 74 6.46 7.67 -10.51
C ARG A 74 7.05 6.50 -11.28
N GLY A 75 6.21 5.52 -11.63
CA GLY A 75 6.64 4.34 -12.40
C GLY A 75 7.46 3.33 -11.61
N GLN A 76 7.69 3.55 -10.31
CA GLN A 76 8.40 2.59 -9.48
C GLN A 76 7.49 1.44 -9.08
N ASN A 77 7.94 0.22 -9.32
CA ASN A 77 7.22 -0.99 -8.91
C ASN A 77 7.31 -1.21 -7.38
N VAL A 78 6.31 -1.87 -6.83
CA VAL A 78 6.31 -2.28 -5.42
C VAL A 78 7.06 -3.60 -5.30
N ASP A 79 8.10 -3.63 -4.48
CA ASP A 79 8.92 -4.81 -4.24
C ASP A 79 8.25 -5.71 -3.20
N GLU A 80 7.94 -6.94 -3.58
CA GLU A 80 7.36 -7.96 -2.69
C GLU A 80 8.28 -8.24 -1.49
N ALA A 81 9.59 -8.30 -1.69
CA ALA A 81 10.55 -8.53 -0.62
C ALA A 81 10.52 -7.39 0.42
N ALA A 82 10.33 -6.15 -0.02
CA ALA A 82 10.18 -5.01 0.88
C ALA A 82 8.89 -5.11 1.70
N LEU A 83 7.77 -5.53 1.09
CA LEU A 83 6.51 -5.74 1.79
C LEU A 83 6.63 -6.85 2.85
N LEU A 84 7.27 -7.95 2.50
CA LEU A 84 7.53 -9.04 3.44
C LEU A 84 8.42 -8.60 4.61
N SER A 85 9.47 -7.85 4.32
CA SER A 85 10.39 -7.31 5.34
C SER A 85 9.66 -6.41 6.34
N LEU A 86 8.75 -5.57 5.89
CA LEU A 86 7.93 -4.73 6.76
C LEU A 86 7.08 -5.58 7.73
N LEU A 87 6.50 -6.66 7.24
CA LEU A 87 5.68 -7.56 8.07
C LEU A 87 6.53 -8.31 9.09
N VAL A 88 7.66 -8.88 8.67
CA VAL A 88 8.58 -9.62 9.54
C VAL A 88 9.10 -8.72 10.68
N ASN A 89 9.35 -7.45 10.39
CA ASN A 89 9.87 -6.49 11.37
C ASN A 89 8.76 -5.81 12.19
N THR A 90 7.51 -6.18 12.01
CA THR A 90 6.41 -5.63 12.82
C THR A 90 6.49 -6.19 14.25
N GLU A 91 6.34 -5.30 15.23
CA GLU A 91 6.35 -5.68 16.64
C GLU A 91 5.21 -6.65 16.96
N GLY A 92 5.52 -7.73 17.67
CA GLY A 92 4.59 -8.78 18.03
C GLY A 92 4.50 -9.92 17.02
N CYS A 93 5.11 -9.80 15.86
CA CYS A 93 5.21 -10.85 14.84
C CYS A 93 6.53 -11.61 15.00
N ALA A 94 6.48 -12.87 15.43
CA ALA A 94 7.67 -13.69 15.57
C ALA A 94 8.19 -14.18 14.22
N THR A 95 7.30 -14.79 13.43
CA THR A 95 7.63 -15.29 12.09
C THR A 95 6.45 -15.14 11.15
N VAL A 96 6.74 -15.07 9.85
CA VAL A 96 5.74 -15.15 8.79
C VAL A 96 5.79 -16.56 8.21
N VAL A 97 4.68 -17.31 8.32
CA VAL A 97 4.58 -18.69 7.83
C VAL A 97 4.33 -18.69 6.32
N THR A 98 3.32 -17.93 5.89
CA THR A 98 2.99 -17.74 4.48
C THR A 98 2.59 -16.31 4.24
N SER A 99 2.83 -15.83 3.04
CA SER A 99 2.38 -14.50 2.61
C SER A 99 1.95 -14.51 1.15
N THR A 100 0.93 -13.75 0.84
CA THR A 100 0.41 -13.55 -0.51
C THR A 100 0.15 -12.09 -0.71
N PHE A 101 0.65 -11.56 -1.81
CA PHE A 101 0.45 -10.17 -2.21
C PHE A 101 -0.39 -10.13 -3.49
N THR A 102 -1.29 -9.18 -3.57
CA THR A 102 -2.14 -8.99 -4.75
C THR A 102 -1.88 -7.60 -5.31
N PRO A 103 -1.51 -7.45 -6.57
CA PRO A 103 -1.19 -8.51 -7.54
C PRO A 103 0.00 -9.40 -7.12
N ALA A 104 0.02 -10.64 -7.59
CA ALA A 104 1.07 -11.59 -7.27
C ALA A 104 2.44 -11.15 -7.82
N ALA A 105 3.52 -11.57 -7.16
CA ALA A 105 4.90 -11.17 -7.46
C ALA A 105 5.13 -9.67 -7.28
N ASP A 106 6.22 -9.13 -7.81
CA ASP A 106 6.47 -7.68 -7.76
C ASP A 106 5.32 -6.93 -8.42
N VAL A 107 4.74 -5.96 -7.70
CA VAL A 107 3.60 -5.20 -8.19
C VAL A 107 4.08 -4.21 -9.24
N GLU A 108 3.71 -4.44 -10.49
CA GLU A 108 3.98 -3.51 -11.57
C GLU A 108 3.13 -2.24 -11.42
N VAL A 109 3.80 -1.11 -11.45
CA VAL A 109 3.15 0.20 -11.38
C VAL A 109 3.48 0.94 -12.67
N ALA A 110 2.47 1.15 -13.52
CA ALA A 110 2.64 1.94 -14.74
C ALA A 110 2.99 3.40 -14.41
N ASP A 111 3.60 4.11 -15.35
CA ASP A 111 4.03 5.51 -15.16
C ASP A 111 2.90 6.44 -14.72
N THR A 112 1.65 6.12 -15.05
CA THR A 112 0.46 6.89 -14.71
C THR A 112 -0.29 6.33 -13.49
N SER A 113 0.22 5.28 -12.86
CA SER A 113 -0.42 4.60 -11.73
C SER A 113 0.30 4.90 -10.42
N ILE A 114 -0.46 4.82 -9.33
CA ILE A 114 0.03 4.98 -7.96
C ILE A 114 -0.37 3.73 -7.17
N PRO A 115 0.55 3.06 -6.47
CA PRO A 115 0.19 1.95 -5.60
C PRO A 115 -0.54 2.45 -4.36
N VAL A 116 -1.58 1.74 -3.97
CA VAL A 116 -2.41 2.08 -2.81
C VAL A 116 -2.58 0.85 -1.95
N PHE A 117 -2.21 0.95 -0.69
CA PHE A 117 -2.48 -0.11 0.27
C PHE A 117 -3.98 -0.10 0.63
N THR A 118 -4.68 -1.19 0.35
CA THR A 118 -6.14 -1.27 0.53
C THR A 118 -6.57 -2.25 1.60
N ARG A 119 -5.87 -3.37 1.76
CA ARG A 119 -6.28 -4.42 2.70
C ARG A 119 -5.09 -5.19 3.26
N LEU A 120 -5.18 -5.49 4.54
CA LEU A 120 -4.28 -6.39 5.24
C LEU A 120 -5.12 -7.45 5.98
N SER A 121 -4.85 -8.73 5.74
CA SER A 121 -5.43 -9.84 6.47
C SER A 121 -4.32 -10.65 7.12
N LEU A 122 -4.33 -10.78 8.43
CA LEU A 122 -3.37 -11.60 9.17
C LEU A 122 -4.09 -12.72 9.90
N THR A 123 -3.57 -13.93 9.77
CA THR A 123 -4.04 -15.12 10.47
C THR A 123 -2.98 -15.58 11.46
N ASP A 124 -3.38 -15.83 12.70
CA ASP A 124 -2.52 -16.46 13.70
C ASP A 124 -2.43 -17.97 13.41
N SER A 125 -1.23 -18.46 13.16
CA SER A 125 -0.99 -19.87 12.84
C SER A 125 -1.36 -20.84 13.97
N THR A 126 -1.35 -20.37 15.21
CA THR A 126 -1.63 -21.21 16.39
C THR A 126 -3.13 -21.32 16.65
N SER A 127 -3.86 -20.22 16.64
CA SER A 127 -5.31 -20.20 16.95
C SER A 127 -6.20 -20.30 15.70
N GLY A 128 -5.66 -20.03 14.52
CA GLY A 128 -6.42 -19.95 13.29
C GLY A 128 -7.27 -18.67 13.16
N LEU A 129 -7.15 -17.74 14.10
CA LEU A 129 -7.89 -16.48 14.09
C LEU A 129 -7.37 -15.57 13.00
N THR A 130 -8.29 -14.96 12.22
CA THR A 130 -7.96 -13.98 11.18
C THR A 130 -8.54 -12.63 11.54
N LEU A 131 -7.72 -11.60 11.46
CA LEU A 131 -8.15 -10.21 11.57
C LEU A 131 -7.76 -9.45 10.30
N ARG A 132 -8.61 -8.49 9.94
CA ARG A 132 -8.48 -7.74 8.70
C ARG A 132 -8.49 -6.24 8.98
N ALA A 133 -7.64 -5.50 8.28
CA ALA A 133 -7.69 -4.05 8.22
C ALA A 133 -7.94 -3.62 6.78
N ASP A 134 -9.06 -2.94 6.55
CA ASP A 134 -9.38 -2.33 5.27
C ASP A 134 -9.07 -0.83 5.37
N LEU A 135 -8.28 -0.33 4.45
CA LEU A 135 -7.85 1.07 4.45
C LEU A 135 -8.37 1.78 3.21
N THR A 136 -8.88 2.98 3.43
CA THR A 136 -9.23 3.90 2.36
C THR A 136 -8.32 5.12 2.49
N GLN A 137 -7.52 5.40 1.46
CA GLN A 137 -6.70 6.61 1.40
C GLN A 137 -7.45 7.69 0.63
N GLU A 138 -7.43 8.92 1.16
CA GLU A 138 -7.96 10.10 0.47
C GLU A 138 -6.90 10.73 -0.41
N TYR A 139 -7.31 11.13 -1.59
CA TYR A 139 -6.42 11.75 -2.60
C TYR A 139 -6.89 13.14 -2.97
#